data_1dadaf45f60fbe1df70576d6e6337848
#
_entry.id   1dadaf45f60fbe1df70576d6e6337848
#
_cell.length_a   1.000
_cell.length_b   1.000
_cell.length_c   1.000
_cell.angle_alpha   90.00
_cell.angle_beta   90.00
_cell.angle_gamma   90.00
#
_symmetry.space_group_name_H-M   'P 1'
#
loop_
_entity.id
_entity.type
_entity.pdbx_description
1 polymer ?
#
loop_
_entity_poly.entity_id
_entity_poly.type
_entity_poly.pdbx_seq_one_letter_code
_entity_poly.pdbx_strand_id
1 'polypeptide(L)'
;MVEDTASDVDFVNGFIETYGDPLGMKASWESTVNFINKEATKRTKVISDNAQWFEDHSPVDKRFKKEKVKGVSAKVITVSMLGGDCYPATPIGINLPNADWIRRDHGSKSVTIENITEAYDKASQGNGFNDEFVWSDKEREGLKKYGFITDNLHTDLHECLGHGSGKLLPDTDPDALKAYSSTLEEARADLFGLYYLGDAKLVELGLVPDAEAYKAEYYKYIMNGLMTQLV
;
A
#
# COMPACT_ATOMS: atom_id res chain seq x y z
N MET A 1 13.79 -13.88 5.74
CA MET A 1 12.51 -13.17 5.54
C MET A 1 12.51 -12.43 4.21
N VAL A 2 13.31 -11.40 4.00
CA VAL A 2 13.34 -10.62 2.74
C VAL A 2 13.74 -11.49 1.54
N GLU A 3 14.70 -12.39 1.73
CA GLU A 3 15.23 -13.28 0.68
C GLU A 3 14.38 -14.53 0.44
N ASP A 4 13.42 -14.86 1.33
CA ASP A 4 12.55 -16.01 1.16
C ASP A 4 11.41 -15.68 0.20
N THR A 5 11.54 -16.16 -1.03
CA THR A 5 10.54 -16.01 -2.08
C THR A 5 9.75 -17.29 -2.36
N ALA A 6 10.10 -18.40 -1.72
CA ALA A 6 9.60 -19.73 -2.06
C ALA A 6 8.56 -20.27 -1.08
N SER A 7 8.58 -19.83 0.17
CA SER A 7 7.66 -20.31 1.20
C SER A 7 6.23 -19.86 0.96
N ASP A 8 5.29 -20.77 1.18
CA ASP A 8 3.84 -20.50 1.16
C ASP A 8 3.33 -19.93 2.49
N VAL A 9 4.13 -20.00 3.53
CA VAL A 9 3.89 -19.41 4.85
C VAL A 9 4.81 -18.22 5.03
N ASP A 10 4.26 -17.15 5.53
CA ASP A 10 5.00 -15.94 5.87
C ASP A 10 4.68 -15.51 7.29
N PHE A 11 5.58 -14.76 7.91
CA PHE A 11 5.34 -14.20 9.23
C PHE A 11 6.08 -12.88 9.39
N VAL A 12 5.51 -12.05 10.25
CA VAL A 12 6.13 -10.82 10.76
C VAL A 12 6.11 -10.91 12.27
N ASN A 13 7.18 -10.57 12.92
CA ASN A 13 7.28 -10.67 14.37
C ASN A 13 8.35 -9.72 14.91
N GLY A 14 7.96 -8.77 15.74
CA GLY A 14 8.88 -7.84 16.38
C GLY A 14 8.29 -6.49 16.72
N PHE A 15 9.15 -5.56 17.09
CA PHE A 15 8.80 -4.16 17.29
C PHE A 15 8.81 -3.46 15.92
N ILE A 16 7.65 -3.32 15.32
CA ILE A 16 7.54 -2.96 13.90
C ILE A 16 7.06 -1.53 13.73
N GLU A 17 6.01 -1.16 14.47
CA GLU A 17 5.35 0.12 14.31
C GLU A 17 5.67 1.08 15.44
N THR A 18 5.72 2.37 15.09
CA THR A 18 5.98 3.46 16.03
C THR A 18 4.83 4.46 16.10
N TYR A 19 3.77 4.27 15.34
CA TYR A 19 2.66 5.21 15.25
C TYR A 19 1.95 5.42 16.61
N GLY A 20 1.83 4.38 17.42
CA GLY A 20 1.28 4.45 18.77
C GLY A 20 2.27 4.93 19.83
N ASP A 21 3.50 5.26 19.45
CA ASP A 21 4.58 5.69 20.36
C ASP A 21 5.30 6.93 19.85
N PRO A 22 4.62 8.09 19.80
CA PRO A 22 5.19 9.32 19.24
C PRO A 22 6.40 9.85 20.00
N LEU A 23 6.63 9.36 21.23
CA LEU A 23 7.79 9.72 22.03
C LEU A 23 8.95 8.72 21.92
N GLY A 24 8.77 7.61 21.19
CA GLY A 24 9.76 6.56 21.02
C GLY A 24 10.13 5.84 22.34
N MET A 25 9.21 5.76 23.27
CA MET A 25 9.46 5.23 24.61
C MET A 25 9.14 3.74 24.76
N LYS A 26 8.26 3.21 23.94
CA LYS A 26 7.71 1.86 24.11
C LYS A 26 7.93 0.98 22.90
N ALA A 27 7.67 1.45 21.71
CA ALA A 27 7.47 0.69 20.47
C ALA A 27 6.28 -0.29 20.51
N SER A 28 5.65 -0.55 19.37
CA SER A 28 4.58 -1.52 19.22
C SER A 28 5.14 -2.88 18.80
N TRP A 29 4.87 -3.91 19.59
CA TRP A 29 5.24 -5.27 19.23
C TRP A 29 4.10 -5.95 18.49
N GLU A 30 4.37 -6.38 17.29
CA GLU A 30 3.40 -6.97 16.39
C GLU A 30 3.84 -8.35 15.90
N SER A 31 2.88 -9.22 15.72
CA SER A 31 3.11 -10.55 15.19
C SER A 31 1.97 -10.97 14.28
N THR A 32 2.32 -11.45 13.09
CA THR A 32 1.37 -12.06 12.16
C THR A 32 1.90 -13.37 11.64
N VAL A 33 1.01 -14.33 11.43
CA VAL A 33 1.29 -15.58 10.71
C VAL A 33 0.35 -15.62 9.51
N ASN A 34 0.91 -15.80 8.32
CA ASN A 34 0.24 -15.56 7.07
C ASN A 34 0.42 -16.73 6.10
N PHE A 35 -0.56 -16.90 5.21
CA PHE A 35 -0.45 -17.75 4.02
C PHE A 35 -0.39 -16.87 2.79
N ILE A 36 0.46 -17.25 1.82
CA ILE A 36 0.56 -16.53 0.56
C ILE A 36 -0.68 -16.79 -0.30
N ASN A 37 -1.38 -15.74 -0.71
CA ASN A 37 -2.40 -15.81 -1.75
C ASN A 37 -1.70 -15.77 -3.11
N LYS A 38 -1.48 -16.95 -3.70
CA LYS A 38 -0.72 -17.10 -4.96
C LYS A 38 -1.39 -16.40 -6.15
N GLU A 39 -2.72 -16.39 -6.19
CA GLU A 39 -3.45 -15.75 -7.31
C GLU A 39 -3.37 -14.23 -7.21
N ALA A 40 -3.64 -13.67 -6.04
CA ALA A 40 -3.54 -12.25 -5.83
C ALA A 40 -2.08 -11.74 -5.93
N THR A 41 -1.11 -12.56 -5.52
CA THR A 41 0.31 -12.23 -5.66
C THR A 41 0.76 -12.07 -7.12
N LYS A 42 0.05 -12.64 -8.09
CA LYS A 42 0.33 -12.38 -9.51
C LYS A 42 0.12 -10.91 -9.87
N ARG A 43 -0.86 -10.24 -9.26
CA ARG A 43 -1.13 -8.81 -9.45
C ARG A 43 0.07 -7.97 -8.98
N THR A 44 0.51 -8.17 -7.75
CA THR A 44 1.67 -7.44 -7.19
C THR A 44 2.96 -7.77 -7.93
N LYS A 45 3.11 -8.99 -8.44
CA LYS A 45 4.26 -9.34 -9.30
C LYS A 45 4.27 -8.54 -10.58
N VAL A 46 3.15 -8.36 -11.26
CA VAL A 46 3.06 -7.52 -12.48
C VAL A 46 3.49 -6.09 -12.17
N ILE A 47 3.07 -5.53 -11.03
CA ILE A 47 3.49 -4.20 -10.58
C ILE A 47 5.00 -4.15 -10.37
N SER A 48 5.54 -5.10 -9.61
CA SER A 48 6.98 -5.17 -9.29
C SER A 48 7.86 -5.36 -10.53
N ASP A 49 7.43 -6.19 -11.46
CA ASP A 49 8.14 -6.43 -12.73
C ASP A 49 8.19 -5.16 -13.61
N ASN A 50 7.26 -4.22 -13.41
CA ASN A 50 7.20 -2.95 -14.12
C ASN A 50 7.67 -1.75 -13.26
N ALA A 51 8.27 -1.98 -12.10
CA ALA A 51 8.64 -0.92 -11.15
C ALA A 51 9.56 0.15 -11.77
N GLN A 52 10.49 -0.25 -12.66
CA GLN A 52 11.35 0.71 -13.36
C GLN A 52 10.55 1.60 -14.30
N TRP A 53 9.56 1.06 -15.00
CA TRP A 53 8.70 1.86 -15.87
C TRP A 53 7.96 2.95 -15.07
N PHE A 54 7.40 2.57 -13.93
CA PHE A 54 6.68 3.52 -13.05
C PHE A 54 7.62 4.59 -12.49
N GLU A 55 8.84 4.22 -12.07
CA GLU A 55 9.84 5.20 -11.62
C GLU A 55 10.17 6.21 -12.71
N ASP A 56 10.45 5.73 -13.93
CA ASP A 56 10.87 6.56 -15.05
C ASP A 56 9.77 7.52 -15.52
N HIS A 57 8.49 7.12 -15.43
CA HIS A 57 7.32 7.90 -15.87
C HIS A 57 6.67 8.72 -14.75
N SER A 58 7.17 8.63 -13.53
CA SER A 58 6.65 9.43 -12.43
C SER A 58 6.78 10.92 -12.70
N PRO A 59 5.86 11.79 -12.20
CA PRO A 59 5.91 13.23 -12.42
C PRO A 59 7.02 13.92 -11.62
N VAL A 60 7.80 13.16 -10.87
CA VAL A 60 8.89 13.65 -10.02
C VAL A 60 10.07 14.11 -10.87
N ASP A 61 10.76 15.18 -10.43
CA ASP A 61 12.00 15.64 -11.07
C ASP A 61 13.03 14.50 -11.12
N LYS A 62 13.69 14.36 -12.27
CA LYS A 62 14.65 13.28 -12.55
C LYS A 62 15.78 13.14 -11.53
N ARG A 63 16.12 14.23 -10.82
CA ARG A 63 17.14 14.21 -9.76
C ARG A 63 16.78 13.30 -8.61
N PHE A 64 15.47 13.13 -8.38
CA PHE A 64 14.91 12.30 -7.30
C PHE A 64 14.54 10.89 -7.77
N LYS A 65 14.68 10.57 -9.05
CA LYS A 65 14.39 9.22 -9.58
C LYS A 65 15.57 8.28 -9.38
N LYS A 66 15.27 7.03 -9.09
CA LYS A 66 16.26 5.95 -9.08
C LYS A 66 16.64 5.59 -10.51
N GLU A 67 17.92 5.49 -10.79
CA GLU A 67 18.41 5.01 -12.09
C GLU A 67 18.10 3.52 -12.30
N LYS A 68 18.09 2.76 -11.21
CA LYS A 68 17.75 1.34 -11.19
C LYS A 68 16.91 1.04 -9.98
N VAL A 69 15.66 0.63 -10.22
CA VAL A 69 14.78 0.14 -9.18
C VAL A 69 15.13 -1.33 -8.91
N LYS A 70 15.52 -1.63 -7.69
CA LYS A 70 15.58 -3.02 -7.24
C LYS A 70 14.13 -3.46 -7.02
N GLY A 71 13.72 -4.54 -7.69
CA GLY A 71 12.36 -5.05 -7.56
C GLY A 71 12.00 -5.30 -6.10
N VAL A 72 10.83 -4.85 -5.71
CA VAL A 72 10.27 -5.09 -4.40
C VAL A 72 9.61 -6.47 -4.43
N SER A 73 9.95 -7.34 -3.49
CA SER A 73 9.24 -8.61 -3.32
C SER A 73 7.89 -8.31 -2.69
N ALA A 74 6.84 -8.22 -3.52
CA ALA A 74 5.49 -7.98 -3.05
C ALA A 74 4.71 -9.29 -3.01
N LYS A 75 4.03 -9.56 -1.91
CA LYS A 75 3.18 -10.73 -1.73
C LYS A 75 1.82 -10.28 -1.19
N VAL A 76 0.76 -10.85 -1.74
CA VAL A 76 -0.56 -10.76 -1.13
C VAL A 76 -0.73 -11.94 -0.19
N ILE A 77 -1.17 -11.67 1.02
CA ILE A 77 -1.27 -12.67 2.08
C ILE A 77 -2.68 -12.74 2.66
N THR A 78 -3.00 -13.91 3.17
CA THR A 78 -4.13 -14.15 4.04
C THR A 78 -3.60 -14.30 5.46
N VAL A 79 -3.88 -13.34 6.33
CA VAL A 79 -3.49 -13.44 7.73
C VAL A 79 -4.33 -14.50 8.43
N SER A 80 -3.66 -15.39 9.14
CA SER A 80 -4.27 -16.48 9.89
C SER A 80 -4.24 -16.25 11.40
N MET A 81 -3.20 -15.57 11.88
CA MET A 81 -3.04 -15.26 13.31
C MET A 81 -2.48 -13.86 13.48
N LEU A 82 -3.01 -13.17 14.46
CA LEU A 82 -2.59 -11.85 14.90
C LEU A 82 -2.16 -11.92 16.37
N GLY A 83 -1.12 -11.17 16.72
CA GLY A 83 -0.64 -11.07 18.09
C GLY A 83 -0.05 -9.69 18.38
N GLY A 84 0.07 -9.37 19.66
CA GLY A 84 0.55 -8.07 20.10
C GLY A 84 -0.40 -6.95 19.72
N ASP A 85 0.17 -5.83 19.29
CA ASP A 85 -0.56 -4.59 18.98
C ASP A 85 -1.25 -4.61 17.59
N CYS A 86 -1.18 -5.74 16.84
CA CYS A 86 -1.97 -5.92 15.61
C CYS A 86 -3.49 -5.94 15.83
N TYR A 87 -3.96 -6.00 17.08
CA TYR A 87 -5.37 -5.91 17.40
C TYR A 87 -5.59 -4.82 18.45
N PRO A 88 -6.62 -3.96 18.33
CA PRO A 88 -7.68 -3.97 17.31
C PRO A 88 -7.32 -3.27 15.98
N ALA A 89 -6.17 -2.65 15.87
CA ALA A 89 -5.74 -1.91 14.70
C ALA A 89 -4.83 -2.78 13.82
N THR A 90 -5.43 -3.63 12.98
CA THR A 90 -4.67 -4.51 12.08
C THR A 90 -4.18 -3.73 10.87
N PRO A 91 -2.87 -3.81 10.52
CA PRO A 91 -2.36 -3.23 9.29
C PRO A 91 -2.98 -3.91 8.06
N ILE A 92 -3.17 -3.17 6.99
CA ILE A 92 -3.64 -3.67 5.70
C ILE A 92 -2.49 -3.86 4.69
N GLY A 93 -1.38 -3.19 4.94
CA GLY A 93 -0.13 -3.32 4.20
C GLY A 93 1.06 -3.24 5.14
N ILE A 94 2.16 -3.86 4.77
CA ILE A 94 3.41 -3.83 5.55
C ILE A 94 4.59 -3.77 4.58
N ASN A 95 5.49 -2.80 4.77
CA ASN A 95 6.75 -2.72 4.04
C ASN A 95 7.93 -2.81 5.02
N LEU A 96 8.68 -3.87 4.98
CA LEU A 96 9.79 -4.16 5.90
C LEU A 96 11.07 -4.54 5.19
N PRO A 97 12.24 -4.34 5.81
CA PRO A 97 12.51 -3.79 7.15
C PRO A 97 12.46 -2.26 7.16
N ASN A 98 12.31 -1.67 8.35
CA ASN A 98 12.35 -0.21 8.55
C ASN A 98 13.80 0.36 8.62
N ALA A 99 14.81 -0.49 8.54
CA ALA A 99 16.20 -0.08 8.59
C ALA A 99 16.78 0.16 7.18
N ASP A 100 17.18 1.38 6.87
CA ASP A 100 17.66 1.79 5.55
C ASP A 100 18.87 0.98 5.05
N TRP A 101 19.79 0.63 5.94
CA TRP A 101 20.95 -0.18 5.55
C TRP A 101 20.53 -1.59 5.10
N ILE A 102 19.50 -2.20 5.71
CA ILE A 102 19.00 -3.51 5.30
C ILE A 102 18.27 -3.38 3.96
N ARG A 103 17.43 -2.35 3.79
CA ARG A 103 16.75 -2.08 2.51
C ARG A 103 17.75 -1.91 1.37
N ARG A 104 18.83 -1.19 1.61
CA ARG A 104 19.88 -0.96 0.62
C ARG A 104 20.61 -2.24 0.23
N ASP A 105 21.00 -3.05 1.20
CA ASP A 105 21.90 -4.18 1.00
C ASP A 105 21.13 -5.48 0.64
N HIS A 106 19.93 -5.68 1.18
CA HIS A 106 19.11 -6.88 1.02
C HIS A 106 17.77 -6.65 0.33
N GLY A 107 17.36 -5.39 0.13
CA GLY A 107 16.06 -5.04 -0.41
C GLY A 107 14.98 -4.95 0.67
N SER A 108 13.74 -4.76 0.22
CA SER A 108 12.56 -4.70 1.07
C SER A 108 11.53 -5.73 0.65
N LYS A 109 10.64 -6.06 1.58
CA LYS A 109 9.51 -6.95 1.37
C LYS A 109 8.23 -6.19 1.68
N SER A 110 7.34 -6.13 0.71
CA SER A 110 5.99 -5.63 0.91
C SER A 110 5.01 -6.79 0.97
N VAL A 111 4.04 -6.68 1.85
CA VAL A 111 2.89 -7.59 1.91
C VAL A 111 1.61 -6.78 2.01
N THR A 112 0.57 -7.24 1.31
CA THR A 112 -0.79 -6.70 1.38
C THR A 112 -1.68 -7.74 2.03
N ILE A 113 -2.48 -7.34 3.02
CA ILE A 113 -3.33 -8.25 3.79
C ILE A 113 -4.76 -8.22 3.23
N GLU A 114 -5.01 -9.01 2.21
CA GLU A 114 -6.25 -8.94 1.43
C GLU A 114 -7.50 -9.38 2.21
N ASN A 115 -7.42 -10.41 3.05
CA ASN A 115 -8.59 -10.88 3.78
C ASN A 115 -9.11 -9.90 4.83
N ILE A 116 -8.27 -9.05 5.38
CA ILE A 116 -8.70 -7.96 6.27
C ILE A 116 -9.39 -6.87 5.46
N THR A 117 -8.82 -6.46 4.34
CA THR A 117 -9.42 -5.50 3.42
C THR A 117 -10.78 -6.00 2.90
N GLU A 118 -10.86 -7.29 2.52
CA GLU A 118 -12.11 -7.91 2.10
C GLU A 118 -13.17 -7.93 3.21
N ALA A 119 -12.77 -8.17 4.45
CA ALA A 119 -13.68 -8.15 5.58
C ALA A 119 -14.26 -6.76 5.83
N TYR A 120 -13.44 -5.72 5.74
CA TYR A 120 -13.92 -4.33 5.84
C TYR A 120 -14.82 -3.95 4.67
N ASP A 121 -14.47 -4.32 3.44
CA ASP A 121 -15.32 -4.07 2.27
C ASP A 121 -16.69 -4.73 2.43
N LYS A 122 -16.73 -6.01 2.80
CA LYS A 122 -17.98 -6.72 3.08
C LYS A 122 -18.81 -6.09 4.20
N ALA A 123 -18.17 -5.64 5.27
CA ALA A 123 -18.83 -5.00 6.40
C ALA A 123 -19.42 -3.63 6.01
N SER A 124 -18.85 -2.93 5.05
CA SER A 124 -19.33 -1.66 4.55
C SER A 124 -20.52 -1.79 3.59
N GLN A 125 -20.68 -2.97 2.97
CA GLN A 125 -21.75 -3.19 2.02
C GLN A 125 -23.13 -3.25 2.72
N GLY A 126 -24.08 -2.47 2.23
CA GLY A 126 -25.44 -2.45 2.74
C GLY A 126 -25.64 -1.77 4.10
N ASN A 127 -24.64 -1.07 4.62
CA ASN A 127 -24.76 -0.29 5.86
C ASN A 127 -25.44 1.08 5.67
N GLY A 128 -25.84 1.42 4.44
CA GLY A 128 -26.51 2.69 4.09
C GLY A 128 -25.57 3.86 3.82
N PHE A 129 -24.30 3.75 4.11
CA PHE A 129 -23.34 4.85 3.94
C PHE A 129 -23.25 5.31 2.48
N ASN A 130 -23.11 4.39 1.54
CA ASN A 130 -23.03 4.73 0.13
C ASN A 130 -24.35 5.29 -0.41
N ASP A 131 -25.49 4.86 0.14
CA ASP A 131 -26.81 5.36 -0.26
C ASP A 131 -27.02 6.80 0.21
N GLU A 132 -26.48 7.16 1.37
CA GLU A 132 -26.61 8.50 1.95
C GLU A 132 -25.62 9.49 1.35
N PHE A 133 -24.36 9.12 1.20
CA PHE A 133 -23.26 10.06 0.93
C PHE A 133 -22.73 10.03 -0.50
N VAL A 134 -22.98 8.99 -1.29
CA VAL A 134 -22.53 8.96 -2.68
C VAL A 134 -23.47 9.75 -3.58
N TRP A 135 -22.92 10.69 -4.32
CA TRP A 135 -23.62 11.71 -5.10
C TRP A 135 -24.68 11.18 -6.05
N SER A 136 -24.42 10.09 -6.77
CA SER A 136 -25.34 9.57 -7.79
C SER A 136 -25.32 8.05 -7.90
N ASP A 137 -26.35 7.50 -8.54
CA ASP A 137 -26.44 6.07 -8.84
C ASP A 137 -25.26 5.58 -9.68
N LYS A 138 -24.78 6.42 -10.60
CA LYS A 138 -23.63 6.09 -11.45
C LYS A 138 -22.37 5.85 -10.63
N GLU A 139 -22.10 6.73 -9.66
CA GLU A 139 -20.94 6.56 -8.75
C GLU A 139 -21.15 5.36 -7.83
N ARG A 140 -22.38 5.12 -7.31
CA ARG A 140 -22.68 3.93 -6.52
C ARG A 140 -22.43 2.63 -7.29
N GLU A 141 -22.86 2.57 -8.55
CA GLU A 141 -22.60 1.44 -9.44
C GLU A 141 -21.10 1.29 -9.72
N GLY A 142 -20.38 2.39 -9.91
CA GLY A 142 -18.94 2.42 -10.08
C GLY A 142 -18.19 1.85 -8.88
N LEU A 143 -18.54 2.30 -7.67
CA LEU A 143 -18.00 1.77 -6.41
C LEU A 143 -18.27 0.28 -6.25
N LYS A 144 -19.50 -0.16 -6.55
CA LYS A 144 -19.88 -1.57 -6.49
C LYS A 144 -19.09 -2.43 -7.50
N LYS A 145 -18.83 -1.90 -8.69
CA LYS A 145 -18.14 -2.63 -9.77
C LYS A 145 -16.63 -2.67 -9.59
N TYR A 146 -16.04 -1.57 -9.17
CA TYR A 146 -14.59 -1.39 -9.20
C TYR A 146 -13.96 -1.22 -7.82
N GLY A 147 -14.73 -0.83 -6.80
CA GLY A 147 -14.21 -0.39 -5.51
C GLY A 147 -13.26 -1.38 -4.86
N PHE A 148 -13.60 -2.65 -4.84
CA PHE A 148 -12.74 -3.68 -4.23
C PHE A 148 -11.40 -3.84 -5.00
N ILE A 149 -11.43 -3.92 -6.33
CA ILE A 149 -10.20 -4.09 -7.12
C ILE A 149 -9.30 -2.86 -7.05
N THR A 150 -9.90 -1.65 -7.07
CA THR A 150 -9.12 -0.42 -7.06
C THR A 150 -8.53 -0.10 -5.69
N ASP A 151 -9.22 -0.43 -4.62
CA ASP A 151 -8.74 -0.31 -3.24
C ASP A 151 -7.51 -1.21 -2.98
N ASN A 152 -7.62 -2.48 -3.38
CA ASN A 152 -6.49 -3.40 -3.30
C ASN A 152 -5.33 -2.95 -4.18
N LEU A 153 -5.62 -2.45 -5.39
CA LEU A 153 -4.59 -1.98 -6.31
C LEU A 153 -3.91 -0.71 -5.80
N HIS A 154 -4.66 0.21 -5.17
CA HIS A 154 -4.10 1.37 -4.52
C HIS A 154 -3.11 0.96 -3.42
N THR A 155 -3.50 0.04 -2.55
CA THR A 155 -2.62 -0.51 -1.51
C THR A 155 -1.37 -1.17 -2.12
N ASP A 156 -1.54 -1.98 -3.17
CA ASP A 156 -0.40 -2.61 -3.84
C ASP A 156 0.56 -1.59 -4.46
N LEU A 157 0.04 -0.53 -5.09
CA LEU A 157 0.84 0.56 -5.66
C LEU A 157 1.54 1.39 -4.58
N HIS A 158 0.86 1.68 -3.47
CA HIS A 158 1.39 2.35 -2.30
C HIS A 158 2.60 1.58 -1.75
N GLU A 159 2.42 0.30 -1.46
CA GLU A 159 3.45 -0.55 -0.83
C GLU A 159 4.60 -0.87 -1.80
N CYS A 160 4.27 -1.29 -3.04
CA CYS A 160 5.29 -1.78 -3.97
C CYS A 160 6.07 -0.64 -4.64
N LEU A 161 5.40 0.45 -4.97
CA LEU A 161 5.97 1.55 -5.73
C LEU A 161 6.07 2.83 -4.92
N GLY A 162 5.05 3.17 -4.13
CA GLY A 162 5.06 4.35 -3.29
C GLY A 162 6.31 4.37 -2.43
N HIS A 163 6.43 3.48 -1.47
CA HIS A 163 7.62 3.36 -0.62
C HIS A 163 8.88 2.92 -1.38
N GLY A 164 8.70 2.19 -2.49
CA GLY A 164 9.81 1.70 -3.32
C GLY A 164 10.46 2.74 -4.21
N SER A 165 9.79 3.86 -4.49
CA SER A 165 10.22 4.88 -5.46
C SER A 165 11.11 5.96 -4.87
N GLY A 166 11.75 6.72 -5.77
CA GLY A 166 12.50 7.91 -5.42
C GLY A 166 13.81 7.66 -4.68
N LYS A 167 14.63 8.70 -4.62
CA LYS A 167 15.88 8.74 -3.87
C LYS A 167 16.09 10.11 -3.23
N LEU A 168 16.77 10.14 -2.11
CA LEU A 168 17.27 11.38 -1.53
C LEU A 168 18.43 11.94 -2.38
N LEU A 169 18.60 13.24 -2.38
CA LEU A 169 19.82 13.85 -2.94
C LEU A 169 21.02 13.50 -2.06
N PRO A 170 22.24 13.50 -2.64
CA PRO A 170 23.45 13.36 -1.87
C PRO A 170 23.48 14.36 -0.70
N ASP A 171 24.02 13.93 0.42
CA ASP A 171 24.16 14.75 1.63
C ASP A 171 22.85 15.22 2.29
N THR A 172 21.70 14.67 1.87
CA THR A 172 20.42 14.91 2.56
C THR A 172 20.35 14.03 3.80
N ASP A 173 20.13 14.66 4.95
CA ASP A 173 19.85 13.95 6.19
C ASP A 173 18.46 13.28 6.12
N PRO A 174 18.35 11.95 6.19
CA PRO A 174 17.06 11.25 6.16
C PRO A 174 16.12 11.67 7.29
N ASP A 175 16.68 12.08 8.42
CA ASP A 175 15.93 12.48 9.62
C ASP A 175 15.64 13.98 9.68
N ALA A 176 15.96 14.75 8.63
CA ALA A 176 15.76 16.19 8.60
C ALA A 176 14.31 16.64 8.90
N LEU A 177 13.33 15.82 8.51
CA LEU A 177 11.92 16.11 8.73
C LEU A 177 11.41 15.72 10.13
N LYS A 178 12.22 15.01 10.91
CA LYS A 178 11.91 14.62 12.29
C LYS A 178 10.53 13.96 12.40
N ALA A 179 9.67 14.50 13.28
CA ALA A 179 8.31 13.97 13.51
C ALA A 179 7.40 14.01 12.28
N TYR A 180 7.72 14.78 11.26
CA TYR A 180 6.92 14.87 10.04
C TYR A 180 7.33 13.85 8.95
N SER A 181 8.44 13.14 9.17
CA SER A 181 9.00 12.23 8.16
C SER A 181 8.00 11.14 7.76
N SER A 182 7.43 10.43 8.73
CA SER A 182 6.46 9.36 8.46
C SER A 182 5.22 9.88 7.75
N THR A 183 4.62 10.98 8.23
CA THR A 183 3.41 11.55 7.62
C THR A 183 3.64 11.96 6.17
N LEU A 184 4.79 12.54 5.86
CA LEU A 184 5.12 12.95 4.49
C LEU A 184 5.45 11.76 3.59
N GLU A 185 6.07 10.72 4.13
CA GLU A 185 6.35 9.49 3.39
C GLU A 185 5.05 8.75 3.03
N GLU A 186 4.12 8.62 3.98
CA GLU A 186 2.80 8.02 3.72
C GLU A 186 2.01 8.80 2.67
N ALA A 187 1.97 10.14 2.82
CA ALA A 187 1.32 11.00 1.83
C ALA A 187 1.96 10.87 0.44
N ARG A 188 3.28 10.73 0.37
CA ARG A 188 4.00 10.52 -0.89
C ARG A 188 3.65 9.17 -1.51
N ALA A 189 3.61 8.12 -0.70
CA ALA A 189 3.28 6.78 -1.16
C ALA A 189 1.82 6.70 -1.67
N ASP A 190 0.88 7.27 -0.93
CA ASP A 190 -0.52 7.39 -1.35
C ASP A 190 -0.69 8.17 -2.65
N LEU A 191 -0.05 9.33 -2.76
CA LEU A 191 -0.12 10.15 -3.99
C LEU A 191 0.48 9.43 -5.19
N PHE A 192 1.53 8.63 -4.99
CA PHE A 192 2.12 7.82 -6.05
C PHE A 192 1.13 6.76 -6.54
N GLY A 193 0.48 6.04 -5.62
CA GLY A 193 -0.56 5.06 -5.92
C GLY A 193 -1.74 5.68 -6.67
N LEU A 194 -2.30 6.77 -6.14
CA LEU A 194 -3.41 7.50 -6.75
C LEU A 194 -3.08 8.03 -8.14
N TYR A 195 -1.87 8.57 -8.33
CA TYR A 195 -1.44 9.07 -9.64
C TYR A 195 -1.49 7.97 -10.70
N TYR A 196 -0.97 6.81 -10.39
CA TYR A 196 -0.92 5.71 -11.35
C TYR A 196 -2.24 4.95 -11.51
N LEU A 197 -3.14 5.00 -10.54
CA LEU A 197 -4.49 4.43 -10.71
C LEU A 197 -5.23 4.98 -11.92
N GLY A 198 -5.00 6.25 -12.26
CA GLY A 198 -5.57 6.89 -13.45
C GLY A 198 -4.77 6.66 -14.74
N ASP A 199 -3.64 5.96 -14.70
CA ASP A 199 -2.78 5.78 -15.85
C ASP A 199 -3.23 4.61 -16.74
N ALA A 200 -3.22 4.83 -18.07
CA ALA A 200 -3.57 3.81 -19.06
C ALA A 200 -2.67 2.56 -18.98
N LYS A 201 -1.48 2.67 -18.38
CA LYS A 201 -0.57 1.54 -18.16
C LYS A 201 -1.21 0.42 -17.35
N LEU A 202 -2.06 0.75 -16.39
CA LEU A 202 -2.74 -0.29 -15.59
C LEU A 202 -3.74 -1.11 -16.41
N VAL A 203 -4.39 -0.47 -17.38
CA VAL A 203 -5.26 -1.19 -18.34
C VAL A 203 -4.42 -2.07 -19.26
N GLU A 204 -3.30 -1.54 -19.79
CA GLU A 204 -2.35 -2.29 -20.63
C GLU A 204 -1.81 -3.53 -19.91
N LEU A 205 -1.49 -3.40 -18.62
CA LEU A 205 -1.01 -4.50 -17.79
C LEU A 205 -2.11 -5.47 -17.34
N GLY A 206 -3.38 -5.18 -17.65
CA GLY A 206 -4.52 -6.00 -17.24
C GLY A 206 -4.83 -5.95 -15.74
N LEU A 207 -4.35 -4.91 -15.04
CA LEU A 207 -4.54 -4.72 -13.60
C LEU A 207 -5.91 -4.11 -13.27
N VAL A 208 -6.49 -3.37 -14.20
CA VAL A 208 -7.86 -2.86 -14.15
C VAL A 208 -8.59 -3.21 -15.45
N PRO A 209 -9.92 -3.41 -15.41
CA PRO A 209 -10.68 -3.85 -16.58
C PRO A 209 -10.85 -2.77 -17.64
N ASP A 210 -10.87 -1.51 -17.26
CA ASP A 210 -11.05 -0.37 -18.16
C ASP A 210 -10.55 0.95 -17.53
N ALA A 211 -10.52 2.01 -18.35
CA ALA A 211 -9.99 3.31 -17.98
C ALA A 211 -10.88 4.13 -17.02
N GLU A 212 -12.07 3.65 -16.67
CA GLU A 212 -12.99 4.34 -15.76
C GLU A 212 -12.83 3.86 -14.31
N ALA A 213 -12.13 2.74 -14.10
CA ALA A 213 -12.03 2.08 -12.80
C ALA A 213 -11.45 2.99 -11.71
N TYR A 214 -10.44 3.82 -12.03
CA TYR A 214 -9.79 4.71 -11.06
C TYR A 214 -10.75 5.66 -10.35
N LYS A 215 -11.88 6.03 -11.00
CA LYS A 215 -12.85 6.95 -10.43
C LYS A 215 -13.47 6.41 -9.13
N ALA A 216 -13.66 5.10 -9.05
CA ALA A 216 -14.17 4.48 -7.84
C ALA A 216 -13.24 4.71 -6.64
N GLU A 217 -11.92 4.53 -6.84
CA GLU A 217 -10.97 4.78 -5.76
C GLU A 217 -10.86 6.25 -5.40
N TYR A 218 -10.85 7.15 -6.38
CA TYR A 218 -10.77 8.58 -6.10
C TYR A 218 -11.97 9.05 -5.27
N TYR A 219 -13.18 8.59 -5.58
CA TYR A 219 -14.36 8.90 -4.77
C TYR A 219 -14.26 8.28 -3.37
N LYS A 220 -13.85 7.02 -3.28
CA LYS A 220 -13.68 6.33 -2.01
C LYS A 220 -12.64 7.02 -1.12
N TYR A 221 -11.50 7.38 -1.70
CA TYR A 221 -10.41 8.06 -1.00
C TYR A 221 -10.82 9.44 -0.48
N ILE A 222 -11.49 10.24 -1.31
CA ILE A 222 -12.01 11.55 -0.89
C ILE A 222 -13.07 11.40 0.20
N MET A 223 -13.99 10.46 0.07
CA MET A 223 -15.01 10.20 1.09
C MET A 223 -14.38 9.74 2.40
N ASN A 224 -13.40 8.85 2.38
CA ASN A 224 -12.68 8.44 3.59
C ASN A 224 -12.01 9.64 4.27
N GLY A 225 -11.33 10.48 3.51
CA GLY A 225 -10.70 11.69 4.02
C GLY A 225 -11.71 12.63 4.70
N LEU A 226 -12.83 12.91 4.03
CA LEU A 226 -13.83 13.87 4.51
C LEU A 226 -14.69 13.32 5.65
N MET A 227 -15.11 12.06 5.58
CA MET A 227 -16.14 11.49 6.44
C MET A 227 -15.58 10.64 7.59
N THR A 228 -14.30 10.29 7.54
CA THR A 228 -13.66 9.42 8.53
C THR A 228 -12.45 10.07 9.18
N GLN A 229 -11.61 10.75 8.41
CA GLN A 229 -10.34 11.28 8.90
C GLN A 229 -10.44 12.72 9.46
N LEU A 230 -11.39 13.51 8.97
CA LEU A 230 -11.59 14.91 9.39
C LEU A 230 -12.70 15.09 10.43
N VAL A 231 -13.31 14.03 10.92
CA VAL A 231 -14.39 14.07 11.93
C VAL A 231 -13.83 14.04 13.34
#